data_21b27cbe0fad67750b5b65c2d3e3c055
#
_entry.id   21b27cbe0fad67750b5b65c2d3e3c055
#
_cell.length_a   1.000
_cell.length_b   1.000
_cell.length_c   1.000
_cell.angle_alpha   90.00
_cell.angle_beta   90.00
_cell.angle_gamma   90.00
#
_symmetry.space_group_name_H-M   'P 1'
#
loop_
_entity.id
_entity.type
_entity.pdbx_description
1 polymer ?
#
loop_
_entity_poly.entity_id
_entity_poly.type
_entity_poly.pdbx_seq_one_letter_code
_entity_poly.pdbx_strand_id
1 'polypeptide(L)'
;MILITATPGGVTSNLMTYYAKGDLALSISMTSFSTVLSLFFTPLLLSLYCAGVPDISIPVMIIVQTMLVLVIVPLIIGMSVRSKWPGFAAKTTKIFSLLGIIALLFLIITGILSNLHAFADTERHGVLFYTMVLSLTALGMITGIILPKLAGVNNYQTRAISLESGLRNASLAMAIALLIQDLMGDFYGSMFVTSGMFGLGMYIAGLICIATYKKILPVEAEEVR
;
A
#
# COMPACT_ATOMS: atom_id res chain seq x y z
N MET A 1 -6.77 1.11 -11.09
CA MET A 1 -5.29 1.03 -11.00
C MET A 1 -4.64 2.33 -10.52
N ILE A 2 -4.94 3.49 -11.06
CA ILE A 2 -4.31 4.77 -10.65
C ILE A 2 -4.44 5.03 -9.15
N LEU A 3 -5.61 4.79 -8.55
CA LEU A 3 -5.78 4.98 -7.12
C LEU A 3 -4.73 4.20 -6.31
N ILE A 4 -4.55 2.90 -6.57
CA ILE A 4 -3.60 2.09 -5.79
C ILE A 4 -2.14 2.51 -6.04
N THR A 5 -1.78 2.89 -7.27
CA THR A 5 -0.42 3.36 -7.56
C THR A 5 -0.13 4.74 -6.96
N ALA A 6 -1.15 5.58 -6.80
CA ALA A 6 -1.04 6.89 -6.18
C ALA A 6 -1.00 6.84 -4.64
N THR A 7 -1.42 5.73 -4.01
CA THR A 7 -1.33 5.60 -2.54
C THR A 7 0.12 5.40 -2.08
N PRO A 8 0.45 5.81 -0.83
CA PRO A 8 1.80 5.67 -0.29
C PRO A 8 2.17 4.21 -0.05
N GLY A 9 3.41 3.97 0.35
CA GLY A 9 3.82 2.72 0.97
C GLY A 9 2.98 2.39 2.20
N GLY A 10 2.87 1.12 2.53
CA GLY A 10 2.08 0.66 3.66
C GLY A 10 2.91 0.08 4.79
N VAL A 11 2.35 -0.04 5.99
CA VAL A 11 3.02 -0.69 7.14
C VAL A 11 3.43 -2.13 6.80
N THR A 12 2.77 -2.76 5.84
CA THR A 12 3.10 -4.11 5.34
C THR A 12 4.51 -4.19 4.78
N SER A 13 4.99 -3.15 4.07
CA SER A 13 6.37 -3.13 3.54
C SER A 13 7.40 -3.19 4.65
N ASN A 14 7.19 -2.48 5.76
CA ASN A 14 8.06 -2.51 6.92
C ASN A 14 8.13 -3.91 7.56
N LEU A 15 6.97 -4.56 7.71
CA LEU A 15 6.90 -5.93 8.23
C LEU A 15 7.62 -6.92 7.31
N MET A 16 7.39 -6.82 6.01
CA MET A 16 8.05 -7.68 5.00
C MET A 16 9.56 -7.42 4.96
N THR A 17 9.98 -6.15 5.09
CA THR A 17 11.42 -5.77 5.17
C THR A 17 12.08 -6.38 6.39
N TYR A 18 11.41 -6.39 7.55
CA TYR A 18 11.91 -7.05 8.74
C TYR A 18 12.14 -8.55 8.51
N TYR A 19 11.17 -9.26 7.95
CA TYR A 19 11.31 -10.70 7.66
C TYR A 19 12.31 -10.99 6.52
N ALA A 20 12.44 -10.08 5.56
CA ALA A 20 13.43 -10.15 4.50
C ALA A 20 14.85 -9.83 4.99
N LYS A 21 15.04 -9.43 6.26
CA LYS A 21 16.32 -8.95 6.78
C LYS A 21 16.89 -7.82 5.92
N GLY A 22 16.07 -6.84 5.57
CA GLY A 22 16.44 -5.60 4.90
C GLY A 22 16.51 -4.44 5.91
N ASP A 23 16.90 -3.26 5.42
CA ASP A 23 17.04 -2.04 6.22
C ASP A 23 15.66 -1.53 6.67
N LEU A 24 15.28 -1.91 7.90
CA LEU A 24 14.00 -1.53 8.49
C LEU A 24 13.92 -0.02 8.75
N ALA A 25 15.03 0.62 9.11
CA ALA A 25 15.05 2.07 9.38
C ALA A 25 14.80 2.85 8.09
N LEU A 26 15.43 2.43 7.00
CA LEU A 26 15.20 2.97 5.67
C LEU A 26 13.74 2.76 5.23
N SER A 27 13.20 1.54 5.38
CA SER A 27 11.81 1.21 5.03
C SER A 27 10.81 2.11 5.76
N ILE A 28 10.94 2.26 7.09
CA ILE A 28 10.08 3.14 7.89
C ILE A 28 10.20 4.60 7.44
N SER A 29 11.41 5.06 7.15
CA SER A 29 11.66 6.42 6.68
C SER A 29 11.01 6.68 5.32
N MET A 30 11.14 5.73 4.39
CA MET A 30 10.50 5.81 3.06
C MET A 30 8.97 5.78 3.16
N THR A 31 8.39 4.88 3.98
CA THR A 31 6.94 4.86 4.23
C THR A 31 6.46 6.18 4.79
N SER A 32 7.17 6.73 5.78
CA SER A 32 6.80 8.02 6.39
C SER A 32 6.84 9.17 5.37
N PHE A 33 7.90 9.25 4.59
CA PHE A 33 8.07 10.26 3.56
C PHE A 33 7.03 10.12 2.44
N SER A 34 6.82 8.91 1.93
CA SER A 34 5.80 8.63 0.90
C SER A 34 4.38 8.95 1.40
N THR A 35 4.10 8.71 2.70
CA THR A 35 2.82 9.05 3.32
C THR A 35 2.57 10.55 3.32
N VAL A 36 3.57 11.36 3.70
CA VAL A 36 3.45 12.83 3.65
C VAL A 36 3.27 13.32 2.21
N LEU A 37 4.07 12.80 1.28
CA LEU A 37 3.96 13.18 -0.13
C LEU A 37 2.62 12.80 -0.74
N SER A 38 2.06 11.67 -0.36
CA SER A 38 0.79 11.18 -0.90
C SER A 38 -0.39 12.10 -0.63
N LEU A 39 -0.34 12.93 0.43
CA LEU A 39 -1.38 13.92 0.72
C LEU A 39 -1.56 14.93 -0.42
N PHE A 40 -0.48 15.20 -1.15
CA PHE A 40 -0.47 16.12 -2.29
C PHE A 40 -0.55 15.35 -3.61
N PHE A 41 0.27 14.32 -3.76
CA PHE A 41 0.39 13.61 -5.04
C PHE A 41 -0.81 12.70 -5.35
N THR A 42 -1.44 12.06 -4.36
CA THR A 42 -2.60 11.21 -4.64
C THR A 42 -3.77 11.99 -5.21
N PRO A 43 -4.22 13.11 -4.60
CA PRO A 43 -5.28 13.93 -5.18
C PRO A 43 -4.90 14.54 -6.54
N LEU A 44 -3.65 14.99 -6.68
CA LEU A 44 -3.14 15.58 -7.92
C LEU A 44 -3.18 14.55 -9.07
N LEU A 45 -2.63 13.34 -8.85
CA LEU A 45 -2.62 12.29 -9.87
C LEU A 45 -4.03 11.84 -10.25
N LEU A 46 -4.94 11.75 -9.28
CA LEU A 46 -6.34 11.42 -9.55
C LEU A 46 -7.02 12.53 -10.37
N SER A 47 -6.78 13.81 -10.03
CA SER A 47 -7.35 14.93 -10.77
C SER A 47 -6.84 15.00 -12.21
N LEU A 48 -5.53 14.80 -12.42
CA LEU A 48 -4.92 14.77 -13.76
C LEU A 48 -5.48 13.63 -14.60
N TYR A 49 -5.68 12.46 -13.98
CA TYR A 49 -6.29 11.33 -14.69
C TYR A 49 -7.73 11.60 -15.08
N CYS A 50 -8.54 12.14 -14.17
CA CYS A 50 -9.94 12.45 -14.44
C CYS A 50 -10.09 13.55 -15.50
N ALA A 51 -9.18 14.53 -15.54
CA ALA A 51 -9.17 15.55 -16.58
C ALA A 51 -8.96 14.98 -18.01
N GLY A 52 -8.30 13.81 -18.12
CA GLY A 52 -8.07 13.11 -19.39
C GLY A 52 -9.14 12.10 -19.79
N VAL A 53 -10.13 11.83 -18.92
CA VAL A 53 -11.17 10.81 -19.18
C VAL A 53 -12.54 11.49 -19.15
N PRO A 54 -13.24 11.58 -20.31
CA PRO A 54 -14.60 12.14 -20.35
C PRO A 54 -15.53 11.40 -19.39
N ASP A 55 -16.48 12.11 -18.80
CA ASP A 55 -17.53 11.59 -17.92
C ASP A 55 -17.07 11.03 -16.56
N ILE A 56 -15.78 11.12 -16.23
CA ILE A 56 -15.29 10.77 -14.90
C ILE A 56 -14.99 12.04 -14.09
N SER A 57 -15.83 12.33 -13.11
CA SER A 57 -15.56 13.37 -12.11
C SER A 57 -15.37 12.73 -10.75
N ILE A 58 -14.19 12.90 -10.14
CA ILE A 58 -13.94 12.42 -8.78
C ILE A 58 -13.86 13.64 -7.86
N PRO A 59 -14.55 13.61 -6.69
CA PRO A 59 -14.56 14.72 -5.75
C PRO A 59 -13.19 14.82 -5.03
N VAL A 60 -12.22 15.45 -5.70
CA VAL A 60 -10.81 15.55 -5.23
C VAL A 60 -10.73 16.12 -3.81
N MET A 61 -11.56 17.13 -3.49
CA MET A 61 -11.58 17.72 -2.15
C MET A 61 -11.98 16.71 -1.06
N ILE A 62 -12.94 15.83 -1.37
CA ILE A 62 -13.37 14.77 -0.44
C ILE A 62 -12.24 13.76 -0.24
N ILE A 63 -11.49 13.42 -1.29
CA ILE A 63 -10.32 12.54 -1.17
C ILE A 63 -9.26 13.17 -0.27
N VAL A 64 -8.95 14.45 -0.46
CA VAL A 64 -8.00 15.18 0.40
C VAL A 64 -8.46 15.15 1.85
N GLN A 65 -9.71 15.48 2.13
CA GLN A 65 -10.27 15.45 3.48
C GLN A 65 -10.21 14.06 4.10
N THR A 66 -10.56 13.04 3.32
CA THR A 66 -10.52 11.63 3.77
C THR A 66 -9.08 11.21 4.10
N MET A 67 -8.12 11.55 3.25
CA MET A 67 -6.72 11.24 3.51
C MET A 67 -6.20 11.96 4.75
N LEU A 68 -6.57 13.24 4.94
CA LEU A 68 -6.21 13.98 6.15
C LEU A 68 -6.76 13.28 7.40
N VAL A 69 -8.02 12.89 7.40
CA VAL A 69 -8.65 12.23 8.55
C VAL A 69 -8.09 10.82 8.76
N LEU A 70 -8.03 9.99 7.72
CA LEU A 70 -7.63 8.59 7.86
C LEU A 70 -6.12 8.38 8.06
N VAL A 71 -5.29 9.33 7.63
CA VAL A 71 -3.83 9.19 7.69
C VAL A 71 -3.23 10.13 8.74
N ILE A 72 -3.51 11.43 8.65
CA ILE A 72 -2.85 12.44 9.50
C ILE A 72 -3.34 12.37 10.94
N VAL A 73 -4.65 12.25 11.15
CA VAL A 73 -5.20 12.22 12.53
C VAL A 73 -4.64 11.03 13.32
N PRO A 74 -4.72 9.76 12.83
CA PRO A 74 -4.13 8.62 13.56
C PRO A 74 -2.60 8.75 13.72
N LEU A 75 -1.90 9.30 12.72
CA LEU A 75 -0.46 9.50 12.78
C LEU A 75 -0.08 10.46 13.91
N ILE A 76 -0.73 11.64 13.98
CA ILE A 76 -0.48 12.63 15.02
C ILE A 76 -0.79 12.04 16.40
N ILE A 77 -1.92 11.33 16.55
CA ILE A 77 -2.29 10.67 17.81
C ILE A 77 -1.23 9.64 18.19
N GLY A 78 -0.85 8.75 17.27
CA GLY A 78 0.15 7.71 17.51
C GLY A 78 1.52 8.28 17.90
N MET A 79 1.99 9.30 17.19
CA MET A 79 3.25 9.99 17.50
C MET A 79 3.19 10.69 18.85
N SER A 80 2.09 11.35 19.17
CA SER A 80 1.90 12.05 20.45
C SER A 80 1.89 11.06 21.63
N VAL A 81 1.21 9.93 21.49
CA VAL A 81 1.20 8.86 22.48
C VAL A 81 2.60 8.27 22.66
N ARG A 82 3.30 7.98 21.56
CA ARG A 82 4.65 7.44 21.61
C ARG A 82 5.64 8.40 22.25
N SER A 83 5.50 9.71 22.00
CA SER A 83 6.37 10.75 22.59
C SER A 83 6.12 10.92 24.09
N LYS A 84 4.84 10.99 24.50
CA LYS A 84 4.48 11.24 25.92
C LYS A 84 4.54 9.99 26.80
N TRP A 85 4.19 8.81 26.25
CA TRP A 85 4.10 7.55 26.99
C TRP A 85 4.76 6.39 26.23
N PRO A 86 6.10 6.39 26.04
CA PRO A 86 6.80 5.39 25.23
C PRO A 86 6.61 3.96 25.75
N GLY A 87 6.56 3.76 27.07
CA GLY A 87 6.33 2.45 27.68
C GLY A 87 4.92 1.90 27.40
N PHE A 88 3.89 2.75 27.42
CA PHE A 88 2.53 2.38 27.02
C PHE A 88 2.46 2.04 25.52
N ALA A 89 3.04 2.87 24.68
CA ALA A 89 3.08 2.64 23.24
C ALA A 89 3.74 1.29 22.91
N ALA A 90 4.87 0.96 23.53
CA ALA A 90 5.56 -0.31 23.34
C ALA A 90 4.71 -1.52 23.75
N LYS A 91 4.03 -1.45 24.91
CA LYS A 91 3.16 -2.53 25.41
C LYS A 91 1.94 -2.76 24.52
N THR A 92 1.35 -1.69 23.98
CA THR A 92 0.11 -1.77 23.20
C THR A 92 0.33 -2.01 21.71
N THR A 93 1.56 -1.91 21.20
CA THR A 93 1.89 -2.11 19.77
C THR A 93 1.34 -3.43 19.22
N LYS A 94 1.48 -4.54 19.95
CA LYS A 94 0.98 -5.86 19.50
C LYS A 94 -0.55 -5.88 19.38
N ILE A 95 -1.25 -5.24 20.33
CA ILE A 95 -2.71 -5.18 20.34
C ILE A 95 -3.21 -4.35 19.16
N PHE A 96 -2.64 -3.16 18.96
CA PHE A 96 -3.00 -2.31 17.83
C PHE A 96 -2.65 -2.95 16.47
N SER A 97 -1.53 -3.66 16.37
CA SER A 97 -1.18 -4.42 15.18
C SER A 97 -2.20 -5.52 14.89
N LEU A 98 -2.62 -6.28 15.90
CA LEU A 98 -3.65 -7.32 15.75
C LEU A 98 -5.00 -6.71 15.34
N LEU A 99 -5.43 -5.63 16.01
CA LEU A 99 -6.65 -4.91 15.64
C LEU A 99 -6.61 -4.38 14.21
N GLY A 100 -5.45 -3.87 13.76
CA GLY A 100 -5.24 -3.43 12.39
C GLY A 100 -5.40 -4.57 11.36
N ILE A 101 -4.85 -5.76 11.67
CA ILE A 101 -5.02 -6.95 10.82
C ILE A 101 -6.50 -7.38 10.79
N ILE A 102 -7.17 -7.43 11.93
CA ILE A 102 -8.60 -7.78 12.00
C ILE A 102 -9.44 -6.77 11.21
N ALA A 103 -9.19 -5.47 11.37
CA ALA A 103 -9.89 -4.43 10.64
C ALA A 103 -9.64 -4.54 9.12
N LEU A 104 -8.42 -4.84 8.70
CA LEU A 104 -8.08 -5.07 7.28
C LEU A 104 -8.83 -6.29 6.72
N LEU A 105 -8.83 -7.42 7.44
CA LEU A 105 -9.56 -8.61 7.01
C LEU A 105 -11.06 -8.34 6.95
N PHE A 106 -11.62 -7.63 7.92
CA PHE A 106 -13.01 -7.22 7.91
C PHE A 106 -13.33 -6.33 6.70
N LEU A 107 -12.49 -5.34 6.40
CA LEU A 107 -12.64 -4.47 5.22
C LEU A 107 -12.60 -5.29 3.92
N ILE A 108 -11.68 -6.24 3.79
CA ILE A 108 -11.58 -7.11 2.61
C ILE A 108 -12.84 -7.97 2.48
N ILE A 109 -13.25 -8.65 3.54
CA ILE A 109 -14.40 -9.57 3.51
C ILE A 109 -15.69 -8.79 3.19
N THR A 110 -15.97 -7.72 3.93
CA THR A 110 -17.18 -6.92 3.70
C THR A 110 -17.18 -6.29 2.32
N GLY A 111 -16.05 -5.77 1.87
CA GLY A 111 -15.93 -5.18 0.54
C GLY A 111 -16.10 -6.21 -0.59
N ILE A 112 -15.58 -7.44 -0.44
CA ILE A 112 -15.83 -8.51 -1.41
C ILE A 112 -17.32 -8.87 -1.41
N LEU A 113 -17.93 -9.06 -0.25
CA LEU A 113 -19.35 -9.41 -0.15
C LEU A 113 -20.26 -8.33 -0.75
N SER A 114 -19.94 -7.06 -0.53
CA SER A 114 -20.70 -5.94 -1.10
C SER A 114 -20.52 -5.76 -2.61
N ASN A 115 -19.42 -6.26 -3.17
CA ASN A 115 -19.08 -6.11 -4.58
C ASN A 115 -18.99 -7.45 -5.34
N LEU A 116 -19.66 -8.51 -4.88
CA LEU A 116 -19.62 -9.85 -5.50
C LEU A 116 -19.96 -9.80 -7.00
N HIS A 117 -20.95 -9.00 -7.39
CA HIS A 117 -21.34 -8.83 -8.79
C HIS A 117 -20.21 -8.20 -9.62
N ALA A 118 -19.44 -7.26 -9.04
CA ALA A 118 -18.30 -6.66 -9.72
C ALA A 118 -17.13 -7.64 -9.89
N PHE A 119 -16.91 -8.55 -8.93
CA PHE A 119 -15.92 -9.63 -9.06
C PHE A 119 -16.33 -10.70 -10.07
N ALA A 120 -17.63 -10.96 -10.20
CA ALA A 120 -18.18 -11.94 -11.13
C ALA A 120 -18.31 -11.42 -12.58
N ASP A 121 -18.16 -10.12 -12.80
CA ASP A 121 -18.21 -9.49 -14.10
C ASP A 121 -16.91 -9.77 -14.90
N THR A 122 -16.93 -10.89 -15.62
CA THR A 122 -15.79 -11.37 -16.43
C THR A 122 -15.58 -10.54 -17.70
N GLU A 123 -16.57 -9.80 -18.18
CA GLU A 123 -16.40 -8.89 -19.30
C GLU A 123 -15.57 -7.67 -18.90
N ARG A 124 -15.84 -7.14 -17.71
CA ARG A 124 -15.14 -5.98 -17.16
C ARG A 124 -13.82 -6.34 -16.46
N HIS A 125 -13.77 -7.48 -15.78
CA HIS A 125 -12.65 -7.95 -14.96
C HIS A 125 -12.14 -9.32 -15.45
N GLY A 126 -11.75 -9.40 -16.71
CA GLY A 126 -11.17 -10.62 -17.29
C GLY A 126 -9.74 -10.92 -16.83
N VAL A 127 -9.18 -12.03 -17.31
CA VAL A 127 -7.82 -12.49 -16.97
C VAL A 127 -6.78 -11.39 -17.19
N LEU A 128 -6.90 -10.59 -18.24
CA LEU A 128 -5.98 -9.50 -18.53
C LEU A 128 -5.99 -8.43 -17.41
N PHE A 129 -7.17 -8.10 -16.89
CA PHE A 129 -7.29 -7.15 -15.78
C PHE A 129 -6.54 -7.64 -14.53
N TYR A 130 -6.77 -8.89 -14.12
CA TYR A 130 -6.11 -9.46 -12.95
C TYR A 130 -4.59 -9.59 -13.13
N THR A 131 -4.14 -10.00 -14.31
CA THR A 131 -2.70 -10.05 -14.61
C THR A 131 -2.06 -8.67 -14.58
N MET A 132 -2.71 -7.64 -15.08
CA MET A 132 -2.22 -6.26 -15.00
C MET A 132 -2.14 -5.77 -13.56
N VAL A 133 -3.16 -6.03 -12.72
CA VAL A 133 -3.14 -5.64 -11.30
C VAL A 133 -2.01 -6.31 -10.54
N LEU A 134 -1.84 -7.62 -10.73
CA LEU A 134 -0.78 -8.37 -10.06
C LEU A 134 0.62 -8.00 -10.56
N SER A 135 0.75 -7.69 -11.85
CA SER A 135 2.03 -7.24 -12.42
C SER A 135 2.53 -5.92 -11.85
N LEU A 136 1.64 -5.04 -11.37
CA LEU A 136 2.03 -3.77 -10.74
C LEU A 136 2.96 -3.99 -9.54
N THR A 137 2.64 -4.96 -8.69
CA THR A 137 3.49 -5.32 -7.53
C THR A 137 4.85 -5.83 -7.99
N ALA A 138 4.86 -6.77 -8.95
CA ALA A 138 6.09 -7.34 -9.47
C ALA A 138 6.98 -6.28 -10.13
N LEU A 139 6.40 -5.41 -10.97
CA LEU A 139 7.12 -4.31 -11.61
C LEU A 139 7.68 -3.31 -10.59
N GLY A 140 6.90 -2.95 -9.57
CA GLY A 140 7.37 -2.11 -8.47
C GLY A 140 8.56 -2.73 -7.74
N MET A 141 8.51 -4.03 -7.42
CA MET A 141 9.61 -4.73 -6.76
C MET A 141 10.84 -4.86 -7.66
N ILE A 142 10.67 -5.18 -8.94
CA ILE A 142 11.78 -5.31 -9.90
C ILE A 142 12.47 -3.96 -10.10
N THR A 143 11.72 -2.89 -10.32
CA THR A 143 12.30 -1.53 -10.43
C THR A 143 12.98 -1.10 -9.15
N GLY A 144 12.42 -1.45 -7.99
CA GLY A 144 13.02 -1.23 -6.67
C GLY A 144 14.25 -2.09 -6.38
N ILE A 145 14.59 -3.09 -7.22
CA ILE A 145 15.88 -3.78 -7.22
C ILE A 145 16.83 -3.12 -8.22
N ILE A 146 16.40 -2.94 -9.47
CA ILE A 146 17.26 -2.51 -10.57
C ILE A 146 17.80 -1.11 -10.31
N LEU A 147 16.93 -0.13 -9.99
CA LEU A 147 17.36 1.26 -9.82
C LEU A 147 18.37 1.46 -8.68
N PRO A 148 18.16 0.91 -7.46
CA PRO A 148 19.15 1.01 -6.41
C PRO A 148 20.46 0.31 -6.76
N LYS A 149 20.41 -0.84 -7.43
CA LYS A 149 21.61 -1.54 -7.88
C LYS A 149 22.42 -0.75 -8.89
N LEU A 150 21.77 -0.11 -9.84
CA LEU A 150 22.43 0.80 -10.80
C LEU A 150 23.05 2.02 -10.09
N ALA A 151 22.47 2.46 -8.98
CA ALA A 151 22.97 3.55 -8.14
C ALA A 151 24.05 3.09 -7.12
N GLY A 152 24.48 1.83 -7.13
CA GLY A 152 25.50 1.31 -6.22
C GLY A 152 25.02 1.06 -4.78
N VAL A 153 23.70 1.00 -4.55
CA VAL A 153 23.14 0.74 -3.23
C VAL A 153 23.38 -0.72 -2.83
N ASN A 154 23.70 -0.93 -1.55
CA ASN A 154 23.97 -2.27 -1.01
C ASN A 154 22.71 -3.15 -0.98
N ASN A 155 22.90 -4.47 -0.77
CA ASN A 155 21.80 -5.44 -0.80
C ASN A 155 20.82 -5.25 0.36
N TYR A 156 21.30 -4.85 1.53
CA TYR A 156 20.50 -4.62 2.73
C TYR A 156 19.43 -3.52 2.51
N GLN A 157 19.88 -2.39 1.96
CA GLN A 157 18.99 -1.28 1.59
C GLN A 157 18.13 -1.59 0.37
N THR A 158 18.70 -2.30 -0.64
CA THR A 158 17.95 -2.68 -1.84
C THR A 158 16.74 -3.55 -1.52
N ARG A 159 16.82 -4.46 -0.53
CA ARG A 159 15.67 -5.23 -0.06
C ARG A 159 14.54 -4.32 0.44
N ALA A 160 14.88 -3.31 1.25
CA ALA A 160 13.90 -2.35 1.78
C ALA A 160 13.25 -1.54 0.66
N ILE A 161 14.06 -0.97 -0.25
CA ILE A 161 13.59 -0.16 -1.37
C ILE A 161 12.68 -0.96 -2.29
N SER A 162 13.04 -2.21 -2.59
CA SER A 162 12.24 -3.07 -3.45
C SER A 162 10.87 -3.37 -2.84
N LEU A 163 10.82 -3.75 -1.58
CA LEU A 163 9.56 -4.03 -0.89
C LEU A 163 8.70 -2.77 -0.77
N GLU A 164 9.28 -1.62 -0.45
CA GLU A 164 8.55 -0.36 -0.38
C GLU A 164 7.99 0.09 -1.74
N SER A 165 8.75 -0.15 -2.82
CA SER A 165 8.32 0.21 -4.18
C SER A 165 7.19 -0.66 -4.71
N GLY A 166 7.16 -1.95 -4.33
CA GLY A 166 6.14 -2.90 -4.78
C GLY A 166 4.91 -2.99 -3.89
N LEU A 167 5.04 -2.69 -2.59
CA LEU A 167 3.95 -2.80 -1.63
C LEU A 167 3.34 -1.42 -1.35
N ARG A 168 2.02 -1.31 -1.50
CA ARG A 168 1.28 -0.07 -1.32
C ARG A 168 0.30 -0.17 -0.15
N ASN A 169 -0.21 0.96 0.28
CA ASN A 169 -1.26 0.99 1.30
C ASN A 169 -2.61 0.62 0.69
N ALA A 170 -2.83 -0.70 0.49
CA ALA A 170 -4.06 -1.21 -0.10
C ALA A 170 -5.30 -0.92 0.76
N SER A 171 -5.17 -0.89 2.09
CA SER A 171 -6.28 -0.54 2.98
C SER A 171 -6.75 0.90 2.79
N LEU A 172 -5.82 1.84 2.63
CA LEU A 172 -6.15 3.23 2.31
C LEU A 172 -6.81 3.33 0.92
N ALA A 173 -6.28 2.63 -0.08
CA ALA A 173 -6.87 2.61 -1.42
C ALA A 173 -8.29 2.04 -1.41
N MET A 174 -8.53 0.93 -0.68
CA MET A 174 -9.86 0.35 -0.53
C MET A 174 -10.84 1.29 0.20
N ALA A 175 -10.39 1.96 1.26
CA ALA A 175 -11.22 2.91 2.00
C ALA A 175 -11.63 4.10 1.12
N ILE A 176 -10.70 4.65 0.34
CA ILE A 176 -11.00 5.73 -0.62
C ILE A 176 -11.94 5.21 -1.73
N ALA A 177 -11.72 4.00 -2.24
CA ALA A 177 -12.57 3.41 -3.27
C ALA A 177 -14.02 3.21 -2.80
N LEU A 178 -14.22 2.71 -1.57
CA LEU A 178 -15.55 2.56 -0.98
C LEU A 178 -16.24 3.91 -0.77
N LEU A 179 -15.49 4.92 -0.32
CA LEU A 179 -16.06 6.27 -0.16
C LEU A 179 -16.50 6.85 -1.51
N ILE A 180 -15.71 6.69 -2.56
CA ILE A 180 -16.07 7.14 -3.90
C ILE A 180 -17.28 6.38 -4.41
N GLN A 181 -17.34 5.06 -4.20
CA GLN A 181 -18.49 4.23 -4.57
C GLN A 181 -19.76 4.67 -3.83
N ASP A 182 -19.69 4.93 -2.53
CA ASP A 182 -20.83 5.39 -1.72
C ASP A 182 -21.37 6.75 -2.20
N LEU A 183 -20.49 7.66 -2.59
CA LEU A 183 -20.86 9.01 -3.02
C LEU A 183 -21.33 9.08 -4.48
N MET A 184 -20.80 8.22 -5.35
CA MET A 184 -20.92 8.34 -6.81
C MET A 184 -21.58 7.12 -7.48
N GLY A 185 -21.85 6.08 -6.72
CA GLY A 185 -22.58 4.90 -7.17
C GLY A 185 -21.70 3.72 -7.58
N ASP A 186 -22.33 2.60 -7.84
CA ASP A 186 -21.71 1.28 -8.03
C ASP A 186 -20.78 1.18 -9.24
N PHE A 187 -20.90 2.11 -10.21
CA PHE A 187 -19.96 2.18 -11.34
C PHE A 187 -18.50 2.19 -10.88
N TYR A 188 -18.21 2.82 -9.74
CA TYR A 188 -16.88 2.95 -9.16
C TYR A 188 -16.43 1.73 -8.32
N GLY A 189 -17.27 0.71 -8.16
CA GLY A 189 -16.93 -0.53 -7.46
C GLY A 189 -15.66 -1.24 -8.00
N SER A 190 -15.35 -1.06 -9.29
CA SER A 190 -14.09 -1.54 -9.88
C SER A 190 -12.83 -0.97 -9.23
N MET A 191 -12.90 0.19 -8.59
CA MET A 191 -11.76 0.77 -7.85
C MET A 191 -11.48 -0.05 -6.60
N PHE A 192 -12.54 -0.51 -5.91
CA PHE A 192 -12.40 -1.40 -4.77
C PHE A 192 -11.86 -2.77 -5.19
N VAL A 193 -12.42 -3.39 -6.25
CA VAL A 193 -11.95 -4.68 -6.80
C VAL A 193 -10.46 -4.61 -7.12
N THR A 194 -10.03 -3.56 -7.82
CA THR A 194 -8.61 -3.34 -8.17
C THR A 194 -7.73 -3.27 -6.93
N SER A 195 -8.14 -2.46 -5.93
CA SER A 195 -7.36 -2.23 -4.71
C SER A 195 -7.31 -3.47 -3.83
N GLY A 196 -8.42 -4.23 -3.74
CA GLY A 196 -8.51 -5.47 -2.99
C GLY A 196 -7.66 -6.58 -3.60
N MET A 197 -7.73 -6.77 -4.92
CA MET A 197 -6.91 -7.76 -5.63
C MET A 197 -5.43 -7.44 -5.56
N PHE A 198 -5.06 -6.16 -5.71
CA PHE A 198 -3.68 -5.73 -5.47
C PHE A 198 -3.24 -6.05 -4.03
N GLY A 199 -4.08 -5.75 -3.04
CA GLY A 199 -3.82 -6.03 -1.63
C GLY A 199 -3.54 -7.51 -1.36
N LEU A 200 -4.34 -8.42 -1.93
CA LEU A 200 -4.10 -9.86 -1.82
C LEU A 200 -2.80 -10.27 -2.55
N GLY A 201 -2.61 -9.79 -3.78
CA GLY A 201 -1.45 -10.12 -4.60
C GLY A 201 -0.13 -9.66 -3.99
N MET A 202 -0.12 -8.48 -3.35
CA MET A 202 1.11 -7.94 -2.75
C MET A 202 1.61 -8.78 -1.56
N TYR A 203 0.73 -9.42 -0.79
CA TYR A 203 1.16 -10.32 0.29
C TYR A 203 1.84 -11.56 -0.28
N ILE A 204 1.28 -12.15 -1.34
CA ILE A 204 1.87 -13.31 -2.02
C ILE A 204 3.24 -12.93 -2.60
N ALA A 205 3.31 -11.82 -3.33
CA ALA A 205 4.56 -11.33 -3.92
C ALA A 205 5.61 -11.03 -2.84
N GLY A 206 5.22 -10.38 -1.73
CA GLY A 206 6.11 -10.10 -0.61
C GLY A 206 6.71 -11.37 0.02
N LEU A 207 5.91 -12.42 0.22
CA LEU A 207 6.39 -13.71 0.73
C LEU A 207 7.37 -14.39 -0.25
N ILE A 208 7.07 -14.35 -1.55
CA ILE A 208 7.99 -14.87 -2.59
C ILE A 208 9.31 -14.09 -2.55
N CYS A 209 9.26 -12.76 -2.43
CA CYS A 209 10.45 -11.92 -2.34
C CYS A 209 11.28 -12.23 -1.09
N ILE A 210 10.65 -12.40 0.08
CA ILE A 210 11.36 -12.80 1.31
C ILE A 210 12.14 -14.10 1.09
N ALA A 211 11.53 -15.09 0.43
CA ALA A 211 12.17 -16.36 0.14
C ALA A 211 13.32 -16.25 -0.87
N THR A 212 13.16 -15.41 -1.90
CA THR A 212 14.10 -15.28 -3.01
C THR A 212 15.25 -14.32 -2.71
N TYR A 213 15.05 -13.28 -1.91
CA TYR A 213 16.08 -12.27 -1.61
C TYR A 213 17.30 -12.85 -0.90
N LYS A 214 17.15 -13.94 -0.17
CA LYS A 214 18.32 -14.66 0.41
C LYS A 214 19.33 -15.09 -0.65
N LYS A 215 18.83 -15.41 -1.86
CA LYS A 215 19.66 -15.87 -2.98
C LYS A 215 20.08 -14.73 -3.92
N ILE A 216 19.15 -13.81 -4.22
CA ILE A 216 19.32 -12.75 -5.23
C ILE A 216 20.05 -11.53 -4.66
N LEU A 217 19.80 -11.21 -3.41
CA LEU A 217 20.38 -10.07 -2.69
C LEU A 217 21.02 -10.56 -1.38
N PRO A 218 22.11 -11.33 -1.41
CA PRO A 218 22.76 -11.82 -0.18
C PRO A 218 23.20 -10.62 0.70
N VAL A 219 23.00 -10.74 2.01
CA VAL A 219 23.37 -9.73 3.01
C VAL A 219 24.26 -10.40 4.05
N GLU A 220 25.36 -9.77 4.41
CA GLU A 220 26.29 -10.25 5.41
C GLU A 220 25.75 -10.04 6.82
N ALA A 221 26.13 -10.89 7.77
CA ALA A 221 25.61 -10.85 9.15
C ALA A 221 25.96 -9.55 9.90
N GLU A 222 26.99 -8.82 9.45
CA GLU A 222 27.40 -7.54 10.01
C GLU A 222 26.47 -6.37 9.60
N GLU A 223 25.84 -6.44 8.43
CA GLU A 223 24.92 -5.41 7.94
C GLU A 223 23.55 -5.44 8.64
N VAL A 224 23.23 -6.53 9.36
CA VAL A 224 21.93 -6.74 10.02
C VAL A 224 21.95 -6.33 11.51
N ARG A 225 23.12 -5.97 12.05
CA ARG A 225 23.29 -5.49 13.44
C ARG A 225 23.09 -4.00 13.52
#